data_f948ba54535aa910c454478414c46537
#
_entry.id   f948ba54535aa910c454478414c46537
#
_cell.length_a   1.000
_cell.length_b   1.000
_cell.length_c   1.000
_cell.angle_alpha   90.00
_cell.angle_beta   90.00
_cell.angle_gamma   90.00
#
_symmetry.space_group_name_H-M   'P 1'
#
loop_
_entity.id
_entity.type
_entity.pdbx_description
1 polymer ?
#
loop_
_entity_poly.entity_id
_entity_poly.type
_entity_poly.pdbx_seq_one_letter_code
_entity_poly.pdbx_strand_id
1 'polypeptide(L)'
;MTEPIISINDLSVYFNKKKALNNVTMDFYPNEITALIGPSGSGKSTLLRSINRMGDLNPEWTLTGAVSYNGYNVYSPRTDIVELRKEIGMVFQQPNPFPMSIYENVVYGLRINGIKDKAVLDQAVEESLKGASIWEEVKDRLHDSALGLSGGQQQRVMGPEAPVISGIAHDRSEALATVRGVPNEPGMAAKQCKPQCYLLHFSWRW
;
A
#
# COMPACT_ATOMS: atom_id res chain seq x y z
N MET A 1 2.86 -8.05 -25.62
CA MET A 1 3.62 -7.34 -24.57
C MET A 1 2.60 -6.81 -23.61
N THR A 2 2.76 -7.08 -22.33
CA THR A 2 1.84 -6.58 -21.28
C THR A 2 2.05 -5.08 -21.15
N GLU A 3 0.99 -4.30 -21.17
CA GLU A 3 1.09 -2.86 -20.97
C GLU A 3 1.37 -2.57 -19.48
N PRO A 4 2.21 -1.57 -19.17
CA PRO A 4 2.48 -1.20 -17.79
C PRO A 4 1.24 -0.60 -17.13
N ILE A 5 0.99 -0.97 -15.88
CA ILE A 5 -0.10 -0.40 -15.08
C ILE A 5 0.26 1.00 -14.57
N ILE A 6 1.54 1.22 -14.22
CA ILE A 6 2.08 2.54 -13.90
C ILE A 6 3.29 2.79 -14.76
N SER A 7 3.33 3.97 -15.40
CA SER A 7 4.49 4.47 -16.14
C SER A 7 4.95 5.79 -15.55
N ILE A 8 6.23 5.88 -15.30
CA ILE A 8 6.91 7.10 -14.84
C ILE A 8 7.87 7.54 -15.93
N ASN A 9 7.75 8.79 -16.37
CA ASN A 9 8.55 9.36 -17.43
C ASN A 9 9.21 10.67 -16.98
N ASP A 10 10.55 10.68 -17.00
CA ASP A 10 11.40 11.85 -16.68
C ASP A 10 11.01 12.56 -15.36
N LEU A 11 10.58 11.79 -14.37
CA LEU A 11 10.11 12.32 -13.11
C LEU A 11 11.25 12.94 -12.30
N SER A 12 11.16 14.23 -12.04
CA SER A 12 12.00 14.92 -11.07
C SER A 12 11.12 15.51 -9.98
N VAL A 13 11.54 15.34 -8.73
CA VAL A 13 10.82 15.84 -7.55
C VAL A 13 11.72 16.76 -6.75
N TYR A 14 11.15 17.84 -6.26
CA TYR A 14 11.84 18.86 -5.48
C TYR A 14 11.13 19.12 -4.16
N PHE A 15 11.92 19.40 -3.11
CA PHE A 15 11.48 19.95 -1.83
C PHE A 15 12.22 21.28 -1.62
N ASN A 16 11.50 22.38 -1.52
CA ASN A 16 12.12 23.71 -1.35
C ASN A 16 13.29 23.93 -2.34
N LYS A 17 13.09 23.69 -3.62
CA LYS A 17 14.10 23.77 -4.70
C LYS A 17 15.24 22.73 -4.60
N LYS A 18 15.31 21.91 -3.55
CA LYS A 18 16.27 20.82 -3.45
C LYS A 18 15.74 19.59 -4.19
N LYS A 19 16.48 19.15 -5.19
CA LYS A 19 16.10 17.99 -6.00
C LYS A 19 16.21 16.71 -5.17
N ALA A 20 15.12 15.95 -5.05
CA ALA A 20 15.04 14.67 -4.34
C ALA A 20 15.00 13.47 -5.30
N LEU A 21 14.39 13.65 -6.49
CA LEU A 21 14.47 12.69 -7.59
C LEU A 21 14.94 13.41 -8.83
N ASN A 22 15.69 12.71 -9.69
CA ASN A 22 16.29 13.28 -10.89
C ASN A 22 16.02 12.40 -12.09
N ASN A 23 15.10 12.84 -12.96
CA ASN A 23 14.80 12.23 -14.27
C ASN A 23 14.60 10.69 -14.18
N VAL A 24 13.75 10.25 -13.26
CA VAL A 24 13.42 8.83 -13.08
C VAL A 24 12.45 8.41 -14.16
N THR A 25 12.80 7.35 -14.90
CA THR A 25 11.92 6.69 -15.86
C THR A 25 11.86 5.22 -15.52
N MET A 26 10.66 4.69 -15.25
CA MET A 26 10.45 3.28 -15.00
C MET A 26 8.97 2.89 -15.14
N ASP A 27 8.74 1.61 -15.42
CA ASP A 27 7.43 1.01 -15.58
C ASP A 27 7.18 -0.03 -14.50
N PHE A 28 5.92 -0.17 -14.11
CA PHE A 28 5.43 -1.22 -13.22
C PHE A 28 4.35 -2.00 -13.96
N TYR A 29 4.41 -3.31 -13.85
CA TYR A 29 3.50 -4.20 -14.58
C TYR A 29 2.47 -4.84 -13.63
N PRO A 30 1.27 -5.16 -14.13
CA PRO A 30 0.26 -5.82 -13.32
C PRO A 30 0.73 -7.22 -12.89
N ASN A 31 0.32 -7.63 -11.68
CA ASN A 31 0.66 -8.92 -11.06
C ASN A 31 2.18 -9.16 -10.85
N GLU A 32 2.96 -8.09 -10.80
CA GLU A 32 4.39 -8.16 -10.49
C GLU A 32 4.72 -7.46 -9.18
N ILE A 33 5.73 -7.99 -8.49
CA ILE A 33 6.29 -7.36 -7.29
C ILE A 33 7.59 -6.66 -7.69
N THR A 34 7.61 -5.33 -7.58
CA THR A 34 8.81 -4.54 -7.82
C THR A 34 9.42 -4.08 -6.49
N ALA A 35 10.67 -4.46 -6.24
CA ALA A 35 11.40 -4.04 -5.05
C ALA A 35 12.33 -2.86 -5.36
N LEU A 36 12.17 -1.75 -4.63
CA LEU A 36 13.07 -0.60 -4.69
C LEU A 36 14.13 -0.72 -3.58
N ILE A 37 15.38 -0.93 -3.97
CA ILE A 37 16.51 -1.12 -3.04
C ILE A 37 17.48 0.04 -3.16
N GLY A 38 18.00 0.51 -2.04
CA GLY A 38 18.97 1.60 -2.00
C GLY A 38 19.19 2.17 -0.60
N PRO A 39 20.22 2.99 -0.40
CA PRO A 39 20.52 3.59 0.90
C PRO A 39 19.41 4.53 1.39
N SER A 40 19.47 4.90 2.68
CA SER A 40 18.57 5.94 3.22
C SER A 40 18.78 7.26 2.48
N GLY A 41 17.69 7.97 2.19
CA GLY A 41 17.75 9.24 1.46
C GLY A 41 17.87 9.12 -0.05
N SER A 42 17.89 7.90 -0.65
CA SER A 42 17.97 7.73 -2.10
C SER A 42 16.68 8.06 -2.87
N GLY A 43 15.63 8.52 -2.20
CA GLY A 43 14.40 8.96 -2.87
C GLY A 43 13.31 7.89 -3.02
N LYS A 44 13.48 6.64 -2.51
CA LYS A 44 12.49 5.57 -2.64
C LYS A 44 11.09 5.96 -2.16
N SER A 45 10.98 6.50 -0.96
CA SER A 45 9.69 6.97 -0.40
C SER A 45 9.14 8.17 -1.18
N THR A 46 10.01 8.99 -1.74
CA THR A 46 9.62 10.11 -2.60
C THR A 46 8.98 9.59 -3.88
N LEU A 47 9.58 8.59 -4.51
CA LEU A 47 9.04 7.94 -5.70
C LEU A 47 7.66 7.33 -5.42
N LEU A 48 7.51 6.56 -4.34
CA LEU A 48 6.24 5.95 -3.96
C LEU A 48 5.14 6.99 -3.73
N ARG A 49 5.46 8.07 -3.02
CA ARG A 49 4.52 9.17 -2.76
C ARG A 49 4.16 9.97 -4.02
N SER A 50 4.98 9.92 -5.07
CA SER A 50 4.65 10.52 -6.36
C SER A 50 3.56 9.74 -7.09
N ILE A 51 3.50 8.42 -6.92
CA ILE A 51 2.57 7.56 -7.65
C ILE A 51 1.12 7.82 -7.21
N ASN A 52 0.86 7.90 -5.89
CA ASN A 52 -0.49 8.10 -5.35
C ASN A 52 -0.76 9.54 -4.89
N ARG A 53 0.08 10.47 -5.30
CA ARG A 53 -0.06 11.90 -4.98
C ARG A 53 -0.04 12.23 -3.47
N MET A 54 0.55 11.35 -2.64
CA MET A 54 0.75 11.66 -1.22
C MET A 54 1.79 12.78 -1.00
N GLY A 55 2.60 13.06 -2.02
CA GLY A 55 3.51 14.21 -2.03
C GLY A 55 2.78 15.56 -1.94
N ASP A 56 1.60 15.68 -2.54
CA ASP A 56 0.78 16.90 -2.57
C ASP A 56 0.37 17.39 -1.16
N LEU A 57 0.47 16.53 -0.14
CA LEU A 57 0.24 16.94 1.25
C LEU A 57 1.34 17.84 1.81
N ASN A 58 2.49 17.91 1.14
CA ASN A 58 3.58 18.80 1.50
C ASN A 58 3.58 20.01 0.57
N PRO A 59 3.35 21.24 1.07
CA PRO A 59 3.31 22.45 0.23
C PRO A 59 4.63 22.78 -0.46
N GLU A 60 5.75 22.22 0.03
CA GLU A 60 7.07 22.40 -0.58
C GLU A 60 7.36 21.42 -1.71
N TRP A 61 6.43 20.48 -1.96
CA TRP A 61 6.56 19.47 -3.00
C TRP A 61 6.25 20.06 -4.37
N THR A 62 7.20 19.92 -5.29
CA THR A 62 6.98 20.20 -6.69
C THR A 62 7.58 19.08 -7.54
N LEU A 63 7.02 18.84 -8.70
CA LEU A 63 7.52 17.82 -9.61
C LEU A 63 7.46 18.29 -11.07
N THR A 64 8.31 17.66 -11.89
CA THR A 64 8.28 17.73 -13.35
C THR A 64 8.32 16.32 -13.91
N GLY A 65 7.93 16.14 -15.17
CA GLY A 65 7.77 14.83 -15.79
C GLY A 65 6.33 14.34 -15.68
N ALA A 66 6.11 13.05 -15.86
CA ALA A 66 4.77 12.46 -15.85
C ALA A 66 4.73 11.15 -15.08
N VAL A 67 3.62 10.92 -14.40
CA VAL A 67 3.24 9.64 -13.80
C VAL A 67 1.88 9.26 -14.36
N SER A 68 1.78 8.09 -14.98
CA SER A 68 0.53 7.58 -15.54
C SER A 68 0.10 6.30 -14.82
N TYR A 69 -1.19 6.15 -14.59
CA TYR A 69 -1.83 4.98 -14.06
C TYR A 69 -2.92 4.53 -15.04
N ASN A 70 -2.88 3.29 -15.51
CA ASN A 70 -3.76 2.78 -16.58
C ASN A 70 -3.83 3.74 -17.79
N GLY A 71 -2.71 4.31 -18.18
CA GLY A 71 -2.61 5.27 -19.30
C GLY A 71 -3.07 6.70 -18.99
N TYR A 72 -3.63 6.98 -17.80
CA TYR A 72 -4.07 8.32 -17.40
C TYR A 72 -3.02 9.02 -16.55
N ASN A 73 -2.69 10.26 -16.89
CA ASN A 73 -1.77 11.07 -16.09
C ASN A 73 -2.39 11.39 -14.71
N VAL A 74 -1.75 10.88 -13.64
CA VAL A 74 -2.25 11.06 -12.26
C VAL A 74 -2.20 12.50 -11.78
N TYR A 75 -1.39 13.36 -12.41
CA TYR A 75 -1.29 14.80 -12.12
C TYR A 75 -2.14 15.67 -13.04
N SER A 76 -3.05 15.07 -13.84
CA SER A 76 -4.02 15.84 -14.59
C SER A 76 -4.96 16.61 -13.66
N PRO A 77 -5.36 17.87 -14.00
CA PRO A 77 -6.36 18.60 -13.23
C PRO A 77 -7.73 17.90 -13.14
N ARG A 78 -7.97 16.93 -14.02
CA ARG A 78 -9.21 16.13 -14.06
C ARG A 78 -9.15 14.87 -13.20
N THR A 79 -7.99 14.53 -12.63
CA THR A 79 -7.83 13.32 -11.83
C THR A 79 -8.48 13.50 -10.46
N ASP A 80 -9.44 12.62 -10.15
CA ASP A 80 -9.98 12.52 -8.80
C ASP A 80 -8.94 11.85 -7.89
N ILE A 81 -8.42 12.64 -6.95
CA ILE A 81 -7.36 12.19 -6.02
C ILE A 81 -7.90 11.16 -5.04
N VAL A 82 -9.17 11.24 -4.66
CA VAL A 82 -9.80 10.31 -3.72
C VAL A 82 -9.92 8.95 -4.37
N GLU A 83 -10.42 8.88 -5.59
CA GLU A 83 -10.50 7.63 -6.35
C GLU A 83 -9.11 7.06 -6.63
N LEU A 84 -8.15 7.89 -7.06
CA LEU A 84 -6.77 7.43 -7.26
C LEU A 84 -6.17 6.77 -6.01
N ARG A 85 -6.40 7.34 -4.82
CA ARG A 85 -5.88 6.80 -3.56
C ARG A 85 -6.65 5.59 -3.05
N LYS A 86 -7.87 5.36 -3.51
CA LYS A 86 -8.57 4.09 -3.29
C LYS A 86 -7.95 2.97 -4.11
N GLU A 87 -7.56 3.26 -5.35
CA GLU A 87 -6.96 2.28 -6.26
C GLU A 87 -5.48 2.02 -5.96
N ILE A 88 -4.72 3.06 -5.56
CA ILE A 88 -3.30 2.95 -5.23
C ILE A 88 -3.10 3.18 -3.74
N GLY A 89 -3.30 2.15 -2.95
CA GLY A 89 -3.06 2.18 -1.50
C GLY A 89 -1.58 2.34 -1.15
N MET A 90 -1.31 2.78 0.06
CA MET A 90 0.05 2.91 0.59
C MET A 90 0.13 2.34 2.00
N VAL A 91 1.09 1.45 2.22
CA VAL A 91 1.43 0.94 3.55
C VAL A 91 2.60 1.75 4.10
N PHE A 92 2.40 2.34 5.28
CA PHE A 92 3.43 3.15 5.92
C PHE A 92 4.38 2.27 6.73
N GLN A 93 5.63 2.71 6.87
CA GLN A 93 6.65 2.01 7.65
C GLN A 93 6.29 1.91 9.14
N GLN A 94 5.64 2.94 9.69
CA GLN A 94 5.09 2.90 11.04
C GLN A 94 3.58 2.70 10.96
N PRO A 95 3.03 1.72 11.68
CA PRO A 95 1.60 1.57 11.79
C PRO A 95 1.00 2.81 12.46
N ASN A 96 -0.13 3.25 11.98
CA ASN A 96 -0.84 4.39 12.55
C ASN A 96 -2.34 4.07 12.63
N PRO A 97 -2.74 3.14 13.52
CA PRO A 97 -4.14 2.83 13.69
C PRO A 97 -4.90 4.04 14.23
N PHE A 98 -6.13 4.20 13.78
CA PHE A 98 -7.03 5.18 14.36
C PHE A 98 -7.29 4.86 15.84
N PRO A 99 -7.55 5.86 16.69
CA PRO A 99 -7.87 5.66 18.11
C PRO A 99 -9.27 5.07 18.28
N MET A 100 -9.49 3.92 17.69
CA MET A 100 -10.71 3.14 17.62
C MET A 100 -10.43 1.68 17.99
N SER A 101 -11.46 0.84 18.06
CA SER A 101 -11.28 -0.59 18.25
C SER A 101 -10.58 -1.26 17.05
N ILE A 102 -10.10 -2.49 17.25
CA ILE A 102 -9.53 -3.31 16.17
C ILE A 102 -10.57 -3.47 15.07
N TYR A 103 -11.81 -3.83 15.44
CA TYR A 103 -12.94 -3.99 14.52
C TYR A 103 -13.16 -2.71 13.68
N GLU A 104 -13.28 -1.56 14.35
CA GLU A 104 -13.55 -0.28 13.67
C GLU A 104 -12.42 0.12 12.71
N ASN A 105 -11.16 -0.15 13.04
CA ASN A 105 -10.04 0.10 12.16
C ASN A 105 -10.15 -0.74 10.88
N VAL A 106 -10.52 -2.03 11.01
CA VAL A 106 -10.65 -2.92 9.85
C VAL A 106 -11.82 -2.54 8.94
N VAL A 107 -13.00 -2.21 9.52
CA VAL A 107 -14.19 -1.88 8.72
C VAL A 107 -14.25 -0.42 8.29
N TYR A 108 -13.34 0.42 8.75
CA TYR A 108 -13.38 1.87 8.52
C TYR A 108 -13.57 2.23 7.04
N GLY A 109 -12.75 1.62 6.18
CA GLY A 109 -12.83 1.83 4.75
C GLY A 109 -14.15 1.38 4.13
N LEU A 110 -14.67 0.24 4.53
CA LEU A 110 -15.94 -0.29 4.06
C LEU A 110 -17.10 0.65 4.43
N ARG A 111 -17.08 1.18 5.68
CA ARG A 111 -18.10 2.12 6.15
C ARG A 111 -18.07 3.45 5.40
N ILE A 112 -16.89 4.01 5.13
CA ILE A 112 -16.76 5.23 4.31
C ILE A 112 -17.33 5.00 2.90
N ASN A 113 -17.15 3.81 2.34
CA ASN A 113 -17.73 3.43 1.05
C ASN A 113 -19.24 3.08 1.14
N GLY A 114 -19.88 3.29 2.30
CA GLY A 114 -21.33 3.17 2.47
C GLY A 114 -21.82 1.77 2.83
N ILE A 115 -20.93 0.80 3.06
CA ILE A 115 -21.30 -0.55 3.50
C ILE A 115 -21.71 -0.51 4.97
N LYS A 116 -22.97 -0.85 5.24
CA LYS A 116 -23.57 -0.82 6.59
C LYS A 116 -24.05 -2.19 7.06
N ASP A 117 -24.13 -3.16 6.17
CA ASP A 117 -24.57 -4.51 6.49
C ASP A 117 -23.59 -5.15 7.48
N LYS A 118 -24.10 -5.50 8.67
CA LYS A 118 -23.27 -6.05 9.73
C LYS A 118 -22.66 -7.39 9.36
N ALA A 119 -23.40 -8.26 8.66
CA ALA A 119 -22.91 -9.57 8.27
C ALA A 119 -21.73 -9.44 7.28
N VAL A 120 -21.82 -8.51 6.34
CA VAL A 120 -20.72 -8.21 5.38
C VAL A 120 -19.51 -7.65 6.12
N LEU A 121 -19.71 -6.75 7.08
CA LEU A 121 -18.61 -6.18 7.85
C LEU A 121 -17.93 -7.24 8.74
N ASP A 122 -18.72 -8.08 9.44
CA ASP A 122 -18.19 -9.15 10.29
C ASP A 122 -17.38 -10.17 9.47
N GLN A 123 -17.88 -10.57 8.31
CA GLN A 123 -17.15 -11.44 7.38
C GLN A 123 -15.85 -10.81 6.91
N ALA A 124 -15.88 -9.54 6.51
CA ALA A 124 -14.70 -8.82 6.06
C ALA A 124 -13.63 -8.71 7.15
N VAL A 125 -14.03 -8.50 8.41
CA VAL A 125 -13.11 -8.48 9.57
C VAL A 125 -12.44 -9.85 9.74
N GLU A 126 -13.24 -10.92 9.75
CA GLU A 126 -12.71 -12.27 9.93
C GLU A 126 -11.73 -12.64 8.81
N GLU A 127 -12.12 -12.44 7.55
CA GLU A 127 -11.30 -12.75 6.38
C GLU A 127 -9.99 -11.94 6.37
N SER A 128 -10.06 -10.64 6.66
CA SER A 128 -8.90 -9.76 6.66
C SER A 128 -7.91 -10.13 7.76
N LEU A 129 -8.40 -10.36 8.98
CA LEU A 129 -7.53 -10.71 10.11
C LEU A 129 -6.97 -12.12 9.97
N LYS A 130 -7.69 -13.05 9.32
CA LYS A 130 -7.16 -14.37 8.91
C LYS A 130 -6.07 -14.21 7.84
N GLY A 131 -6.31 -13.41 6.81
CA GLY A 131 -5.33 -13.09 5.77
C GLY A 131 -4.05 -12.49 6.34
N ALA A 132 -4.18 -11.60 7.33
CA ALA A 132 -3.06 -10.99 8.04
C ALA A 132 -2.38 -11.92 9.05
N SER A 133 -2.86 -13.17 9.21
CA SER A 133 -2.36 -14.16 10.18
C SER A 133 -2.36 -13.63 11.62
N ILE A 134 -3.39 -12.87 12.02
CA ILE A 134 -3.54 -12.29 13.36
C ILE A 134 -4.87 -12.67 14.03
N TRP A 135 -5.78 -13.31 13.31
CA TRP A 135 -7.12 -13.63 13.77
C TRP A 135 -7.12 -14.30 15.16
N GLU A 136 -6.33 -15.35 15.35
CA GLU A 136 -6.27 -16.11 16.61
C GLU A 136 -5.77 -15.27 17.80
N GLU A 137 -5.02 -14.19 17.53
CA GLU A 137 -4.49 -13.31 18.56
C GLU A 137 -5.51 -12.25 19.01
N VAL A 138 -6.50 -11.91 18.15
CA VAL A 138 -7.39 -10.74 18.37
C VAL A 138 -8.87 -11.07 18.32
N LYS A 139 -9.31 -12.26 17.91
CA LYS A 139 -10.73 -12.61 17.73
C LYS A 139 -11.61 -12.37 18.96
N ASP A 140 -11.06 -12.59 20.18
CA ASP A 140 -11.78 -12.45 21.44
C ASP A 140 -11.75 -11.02 21.99
N ARG A 141 -11.04 -10.09 21.33
CA ARG A 141 -10.86 -8.70 21.74
C ARG A 141 -10.99 -7.68 20.61
N LEU A 142 -11.82 -7.97 19.62
CA LEU A 142 -12.03 -7.10 18.46
C LEU A 142 -12.51 -5.70 18.82
N HIS A 143 -13.16 -5.54 19.98
CA HIS A 143 -13.66 -4.25 20.48
C HIS A 143 -12.65 -3.50 21.35
N ASP A 144 -11.50 -4.09 21.64
CA ASP A 144 -10.43 -3.39 22.34
C ASP A 144 -9.77 -2.35 21.44
N SER A 145 -9.12 -1.36 22.08
CA SER A 145 -8.40 -0.31 21.35
C SER A 145 -7.26 -0.89 20.52
N ALA A 146 -7.22 -0.54 19.22
CA ALA A 146 -6.11 -0.94 18.35
C ALA A 146 -4.75 -0.35 18.77
N LEU A 147 -4.75 0.75 19.53
CA LEU A 147 -3.54 1.34 20.09
C LEU A 147 -2.87 0.46 21.16
N GLY A 148 -3.62 -0.45 21.78
CA GLY A 148 -3.09 -1.42 22.75
C GLY A 148 -2.38 -2.62 22.14
N LEU A 149 -2.39 -2.75 20.82
CA LEU A 149 -1.68 -3.80 20.11
C LEU A 149 -0.17 -3.52 20.07
N SER A 150 0.66 -4.58 20.02
CA SER A 150 2.08 -4.43 19.72
C SER A 150 2.29 -3.84 18.32
N GLY A 151 3.44 -3.19 18.08
CA GLY A 151 3.74 -2.58 16.78
C GLY A 151 3.61 -3.56 15.61
N GLY A 152 4.05 -4.81 15.77
CA GLY A 152 3.90 -5.85 14.75
C GLY A 152 2.43 -6.28 14.53
N GLN A 153 1.61 -6.30 15.58
CA GLN A 153 0.17 -6.56 15.47
C GLN A 153 -0.54 -5.40 14.78
N GLN A 154 -0.23 -4.15 15.18
CA GLN A 154 -0.76 -2.96 14.51
C GLN A 154 -0.44 -2.96 13.02
N GLN A 155 0.79 -3.33 12.65
CA GLN A 155 1.21 -3.40 11.25
C GLN A 155 0.41 -4.44 10.46
N ARG A 156 0.11 -5.60 11.06
CA ARG A 156 -0.71 -6.63 10.43
C ARG A 156 -2.19 -6.20 10.31
N VAL A 157 -2.73 -5.52 11.31
CA VAL A 157 -4.10 -4.98 11.27
C VAL A 157 -4.24 -3.87 10.23
N MET A 158 -3.22 -3.02 10.07
CA MET A 158 -3.20 -1.90 9.12
C MET A 158 -2.54 -2.25 7.78
N GLY A 159 -2.09 -3.49 7.62
CA GLY A 159 -1.44 -3.96 6.40
C GLY A 159 -2.41 -4.08 5.21
N PRO A 160 -1.90 -4.39 4.02
CA PRO A 160 -2.72 -4.56 2.81
C PRO A 160 -3.70 -5.73 2.92
N GLU A 161 -3.59 -6.52 3.96
CA GLU A 161 -4.52 -7.56 4.33
C GLU A 161 -5.76 -7.05 5.08
N ALA A 162 -5.73 -5.90 5.71
CA ALA A 162 -6.96 -5.24 6.10
C ALA A 162 -7.74 -4.87 4.83
N PRO A 163 -9.08 -4.88 4.82
CA PRO A 163 -9.86 -4.40 3.69
C PRO A 163 -9.67 -2.88 3.59
N VAL A 164 -8.43 -2.50 3.20
CA VAL A 164 -8.11 -1.12 2.92
C VAL A 164 -8.86 -0.76 1.66
N ILE A 165 -9.81 0.14 1.82
CA ILE A 165 -10.36 1.08 0.84
C ILE A 165 -9.78 0.90 -0.57
N SER A 166 -9.84 -0.26 -1.11
CA SER A 166 -9.67 -0.48 -2.53
C SER A 166 -10.56 -1.65 -2.89
N GLY A 167 -11.38 -1.49 -3.89
CA GLY A 167 -12.12 -2.58 -4.49
C GLY A 167 -11.21 -3.67 -5.10
N ILE A 168 -10.04 -3.87 -4.52
CA ILE A 168 -8.97 -4.76 -4.95
C ILE A 168 -8.70 -5.81 -3.86
N ALA A 169 -9.74 -6.34 -3.26
CA ALA A 169 -9.60 -7.46 -2.35
C ALA A 169 -10.26 -8.70 -2.95
N HIS A 170 -9.72 -9.21 -4.05
CA HIS A 170 -9.98 -10.60 -4.43
C HIS A 170 -8.80 -11.18 -5.17
N ASP A 171 -8.09 -11.93 -4.53
CA ASP A 171 -7.29 -13.12 -4.76
C ASP A 171 -5.84 -13.03 -4.25
N ARG A 172 -5.69 -13.28 -2.94
CA ARG A 172 -4.39 -13.33 -2.26
C ARG A 172 -3.66 -14.64 -2.42
N SER A 173 -4.36 -15.68 -2.84
CA SER A 173 -3.76 -16.99 -3.06
C SER A 173 -2.67 -16.94 -4.13
N GLU A 174 -2.82 -16.07 -5.13
CA GLU A 174 -1.83 -15.88 -6.17
C GLU A 174 -0.68 -14.93 -5.75
N ALA A 175 -0.96 -13.91 -4.96
CA ALA A 175 0.09 -13.02 -4.44
C ALA A 175 1.09 -13.77 -3.52
N LEU A 176 0.58 -14.63 -2.65
CA LEU A 176 1.40 -15.53 -1.84
C LEU A 176 2.08 -16.62 -2.68
N ALA A 177 1.48 -17.06 -3.80
CA ALA A 177 2.07 -18.03 -4.71
C ALA A 177 3.25 -17.43 -5.49
N THR A 178 3.21 -16.15 -5.85
CA THR A 178 4.33 -15.47 -6.53
C THR A 178 5.53 -15.30 -5.60
N VAL A 179 5.30 -15.05 -4.32
CA VAL A 179 6.37 -15.05 -3.30
C VAL A 179 6.90 -16.47 -3.02
N ARG A 180 6.09 -17.52 -3.21
CA ARG A 180 6.53 -18.92 -3.07
C ARG A 180 7.44 -19.42 -4.19
N GLY A 181 7.50 -18.71 -5.32
CA GLY A 181 8.41 -19.01 -6.43
C GLY A 181 9.87 -18.60 -6.19
N VAL A 182 10.17 -17.84 -5.14
CA VAL A 182 11.55 -17.64 -4.67
C VAL A 182 11.97 -18.92 -3.96
N PRO A 183 13.06 -19.60 -4.36
CA PRO A 183 13.53 -20.81 -3.69
C PRO A 183 13.68 -20.51 -2.20
N ASN A 184 12.95 -21.25 -1.38
CA ASN A 184 13.00 -21.16 0.07
C ASN A 184 14.31 -21.79 0.54
N GLU A 185 15.41 -21.06 0.43
CA GLU A 185 16.62 -21.40 1.17
C GLU A 185 16.35 -21.04 2.63
N PRO A 186 16.27 -22.03 3.55
CA PRO A 186 15.99 -21.76 4.96
C PRO A 186 17.17 -20.98 5.53
N GLY A 187 17.00 -19.69 5.74
CA GLY A 187 17.98 -18.81 6.37
C GLY A 187 18.21 -17.46 5.69
N MET A 188 17.73 -17.22 4.46
CA MET A 188 18.04 -15.99 3.72
C MET A 188 16.96 -14.90 3.83
N ALA A 189 15.69 -15.26 4.01
CA ALA A 189 14.59 -14.32 3.89
C ALA A 189 14.42 -13.37 5.08
N ALA A 190 14.88 -13.73 6.29
CA ALA A 190 14.61 -12.93 7.49
C ALA A 190 15.80 -12.08 7.96
N LYS A 191 17.01 -12.29 7.47
CA LYS A 191 18.21 -11.61 7.98
C LYS A 191 18.79 -10.50 7.11
N GLN A 192 18.34 -10.32 5.88
CA GLN A 192 18.90 -9.32 4.95
C GLN A 192 17.96 -8.21 4.51
N CYS A 193 16.68 -8.22 4.85
CA CYS A 193 15.84 -7.04 4.72
C CYS A 193 16.19 -6.05 5.84
N LYS A 194 17.17 -5.17 5.57
CA LYS A 194 17.31 -3.95 6.37
C LYS A 194 16.01 -3.15 6.26
N PRO A 195 15.61 -2.36 7.30
CA PRO A 195 14.28 -1.73 7.43
C PRO A 195 13.97 -0.63 6.40
N GLN A 196 14.42 -0.78 5.15
CA GLN A 196 14.31 0.23 4.09
C GLN A 196 13.96 -0.36 2.71
N CYS A 197 13.47 -1.60 2.68
CA CYS A 197 12.88 -2.15 1.45
C CYS A 197 11.40 -1.75 1.39
N TYR A 198 10.99 -1.08 0.32
CA TYR A 198 9.58 -0.82 0.01
C TYR A 198 9.16 -1.80 -1.07
N LEU A 199 8.08 -2.51 -0.80
CA LEU A 199 7.49 -3.44 -1.75
C LEU A 199 6.23 -2.79 -2.33
N LEU A 200 6.17 -2.65 -3.64
CA LEU A 200 4.97 -2.31 -4.37
C LEU A 200 4.37 -3.60 -4.91
N HIS A 201 3.15 -3.89 -4.51
CA HIS A 201 2.40 -5.03 -5.00
C HIS A 201 1.17 -4.53 -5.74
N PHE A 202 1.06 -4.89 -7.01
CA PHE A 202 -0.11 -4.60 -7.82
C PHE A 202 -0.78 -5.91 -8.22
N SER A 203 -1.94 -6.21 -7.66
CA SER A 203 -2.77 -7.32 -8.09
C SER A 203 -4.07 -6.80 -8.68
N TRP A 204 -4.42 -7.26 -9.88
CA TRP A 204 -5.70 -6.98 -10.52
C TRP A 204 -6.43 -8.30 -10.79
N ARG A 205 -7.68 -8.41 -10.35
CA ARG A 205 -8.69 -9.26 -10.99
C ARG A 205 -10.05 -8.58 -10.95
N TRP A 206 -10.68 -8.61 -12.10
CA TRP A 206 -12.11 -8.39 -12.29
C TRP A 206 -12.89 -9.61 -11.82
#